data_a4bdd9726aa775acad29da0e1361a7cb
#
_entry.id   a4bdd9726aa775acad29da0e1361a7cb
#
_cell.length_a   1.000
_cell.length_b   1.000
_cell.length_c   1.000
_cell.angle_alpha   90.00
_cell.angle_beta   90.00
_cell.angle_gamma   90.00
#
_symmetry.space_group_name_H-M   'P 1'
#
loop_
_entity.id
_entity.type
_entity.pdbx_description
1 polymer ?
#
loop_
_entity_poly.entity_id
_entity_poly.type
_entity_poly.pdbx_seq_one_letter_code
_entity_poly.pdbx_strand_id
1 'polypeptide(L)'
;MAAEQRSDCDLNYFHPTKYPNRIQTNNLNIVKNNYSKEEAAAIALLLGIDFNKSKFDLDEFWMGVNTELEHGKISSQTNVTGDDPIITGKIALAHLNEFPDYYKRLKVLEEEAKAYWNK
;
A
#
# COMPACT_ATOMS: atom_id res chain seq x y z
N MET A 1 -15.53 4.59 -6.22
CA MET A 1 -16.27 4.78 -6.58
C MET A 1 -17.02 4.73 -7.31
N ALA A 2 -16.05 4.60 -7.00
CA ALA A 2 -16.72 4.71 -7.50
C ALA A 2 -17.21 4.42 -7.91
N ALA A 3 -16.56 4.28 -7.58
CA ALA A 3 -17.22 4.21 -7.99
C ALA A 3 -17.70 3.91 -8.28
N GLU A 4 -16.88 3.99 -7.84
CA GLU A 4 -17.53 3.86 -8.15
C GLU A 4 -17.82 3.72 -8.23
N GLN A 5 -17.37 3.65 -8.05
CA GLN A 5 -17.89 3.62 -8.28
C GLN A 5 -18.25 3.45 -8.17
N ARG A 6 -17.60 3.41 -7.82
CA ARG A 6 -18.17 3.28 -7.84
C ARG A 6 -18.52 3.05 -7.75
N SER A 7 -18.20 2.82 -7.57
CA SER A 7 -18.83 2.79 -7.69
C SER A 7 -19.17 2.43 -7.61
N ASP A 8 -18.63 2.47 -7.29
CA ASP A 8 -19.25 2.32 -7.31
C ASP A 8 -19.34 2.00 -7.17
N CYS A 9 -18.99 1.95 -6.85
CA CYS A 9 -19.36 1.96 -6.80
C CYS A 9 -19.66 1.63 -6.68
N ASP A 10 -19.75 1.21 -6.27
CA ASP A 10 -20.42 1.21 -6.24
C ASP A 10 -20.64 0.89 -6.05
N LEU A 11 -20.13 0.94 -5.60
CA LEU A 11 -20.68 0.94 -5.59
C LEU A 11 -20.98 0.61 -5.38
N ASN A 12 -20.92 0.47 -5.23
CA ASN A 12 -21.38 0.30 -5.24
C ASN A 12 -21.46 -0.11 -5.32
N TYR A 13 -21.70 -0.37 -5.46
CA TYR A 13 -22.00 -0.67 -5.73
C TYR A 13 -22.09 -1.30 -5.49
N PHE A 14 -22.08 -1.63 -5.00
CA PHE A 14 -22.33 -2.21 -4.90
C PHE A 14 -22.56 -2.88 -4.70
N HIS A 15 -22.78 -3.42 -4.40
CA HIS A 15 -23.14 -4.30 -4.40
C HIS A 15 -23.34 -5.22 -3.71
N PRO A 16 -23.29 -5.63 -3.44
CA PRO A 16 -23.29 -6.56 -2.97
C PRO A 16 -23.54 -7.46 -2.82
N THR A 17 -23.41 -7.85 -2.58
CA THR A 17 -23.54 -8.80 -2.61
C THR A 17 -23.74 -9.60 -3.44
N LYS A 18 -23.43 -9.59 -4.13
CA LYS A 18 -23.29 -10.37 -4.85
C LYS A 18 -22.41 -11.22 -4.66
N TYR A 19 -21.60 -11.05 -4.12
CA TYR A 19 -20.76 -11.83 -3.76
C TYR A 19 -21.00 -12.16 -2.49
N PRO A 20 -21.67 -12.90 -2.21
CA PRO A 20 -21.98 -13.23 -0.96
C PRO A 20 -20.84 -13.69 -0.25
N ASN A 21 -20.14 -14.27 -0.61
CA ASN A 21 -19.19 -14.71 0.07
C ASN A 21 -18.26 -13.82 0.28
N ARG A 22 -18.24 -13.02 -0.24
CA ARG A 22 -17.44 -12.19 -0.03
C ARG A 22 -17.51 -11.75 1.18
N ILE A 23 -18.24 -12.07 1.75
CA ILE A 23 -18.38 -11.76 2.81
C ILE A 23 -17.62 -12.28 3.58
N GLN A 24 -17.29 -13.04 3.52
CA GLN A 24 -16.50 -13.42 4.19
C GLN A 24 -15.46 -12.99 4.14
N THR A 25 -15.41 -12.66 3.59
CA THR A 25 -14.42 -12.12 3.57
C THR A 25 -14.30 -11.30 4.25
N ASN A 26 -14.96 -11.23 4.80
CA ASN A 26 -14.85 -10.58 5.44
C ASN A 26 -14.26 -10.47 6.27
N ASN A 27 -14.03 -11.07 6.49
CA ASN A 27 -13.28 -10.77 7.10
C ASN A 27 -12.47 -10.10 6.69
N LEU A 28 -12.59 -10.04 6.00
CA LEU A 28 -11.97 -9.39 5.53
C LEU A 28 -12.10 -8.10 5.64
N ASN A 29 -12.77 -7.79 5.93
CA ASN A 29 -13.02 -6.53 6.17
C ASN A 29 -12.26 -6.12 7.28
N ILE A 30 -11.42 -6.76 7.67
CA ILE A 30 -10.47 -6.38 8.63
C ILE A 30 -9.63 -5.30 8.05
N VAL A 31 -9.48 -4.22 8.77
CA VAL A 31 -8.61 -3.13 8.37
C VAL A 31 -7.19 -3.66 8.36
N LYS A 32 -6.55 -3.58 7.22
CA LYS A 32 -5.19 -4.06 7.08
C LYS A 32 -4.24 -3.00 7.63
N ASN A 33 -3.50 -3.33 8.70
CA ASN A 33 -2.54 -2.42 9.29
C ASN A 33 -1.17 -2.55 8.66
N ASN A 34 -0.87 -3.71 8.08
CA ASN A 34 0.38 -3.91 7.38
C ASN A 34 0.22 -5.10 6.45
N TYR A 35 1.16 -5.21 5.52
CA TYR A 35 1.24 -6.37 4.63
C TYR A 35 2.33 -7.31 5.11
N SER A 36 2.05 -8.62 5.02
CA SER A 36 3.09 -9.62 5.24
C SER A 36 4.04 -9.63 4.06
N LYS A 37 5.18 -10.32 4.22
CA LYS A 37 6.14 -10.45 3.13
C LYS A 37 5.51 -11.16 1.94
N GLU A 38 4.67 -12.17 2.22
CA GLU A 38 3.98 -12.92 1.17
C GLU A 38 2.98 -12.02 0.43
N GLU A 39 2.30 -11.15 1.16
CA GLU A 39 1.37 -10.21 0.53
C GLU A 39 2.13 -9.21 -0.34
N ALA A 40 3.29 -8.73 0.14
CA ALA A 40 4.12 -7.85 -0.66
C ALA A 40 4.60 -8.54 -1.93
N ALA A 41 4.96 -9.84 -1.81
CA ALA A 41 5.37 -10.61 -2.98
C ALA A 41 4.23 -10.72 -3.99
N ALA A 42 2.99 -10.90 -3.52
CA ALA A 42 1.84 -10.98 -4.42
C ALA A 42 1.61 -9.63 -5.12
N ILE A 43 1.73 -8.53 -4.39
CA ILE A 43 1.60 -7.20 -4.99
C ILE A 43 2.69 -7.00 -6.06
N ALA A 44 3.92 -7.38 -5.74
CA ALA A 44 5.03 -7.27 -6.69
C ALA A 44 4.77 -8.07 -7.95
N LEU A 45 4.24 -9.27 -7.79
CA LEU A 45 3.91 -10.12 -8.92
C LEU A 45 2.86 -9.47 -9.83
N LEU A 46 1.82 -8.91 -9.22
CA LEU A 46 0.77 -8.23 -9.97
C LEU A 46 1.29 -7.00 -10.70
N LEU A 47 2.31 -6.36 -10.16
CA LEU A 47 2.92 -5.19 -10.80
C LEU A 47 3.98 -5.57 -11.82
N GLY A 48 4.28 -6.86 -11.96
CA GLY A 48 5.28 -7.32 -12.91
C GLY A 48 6.71 -7.05 -12.48
N ILE A 49 6.96 -6.94 -11.20
CA ILE A 49 8.32 -6.69 -10.70
C ILE A 49 9.13 -7.98 -10.78
N ASP A 50 10.26 -7.92 -11.45
CA ASP A 50 11.19 -9.04 -11.54
C ASP A 50 12.40 -8.72 -10.68
N PHE A 51 12.49 -9.35 -9.51
CA PHE A 51 13.57 -9.07 -8.56
C PHE A 51 14.93 -9.54 -9.04
N ASN A 52 14.97 -10.36 -10.08
CA ASN A 52 16.24 -10.73 -10.70
C ASN A 52 16.83 -9.58 -11.54
N LYS A 53 15.98 -8.63 -11.92
CA LYS A 53 16.40 -7.51 -12.77
C LYS A 53 16.34 -6.17 -12.04
N SER A 54 15.53 -6.08 -10.98
CA SER A 54 15.40 -4.83 -10.25
C SER A 54 16.65 -4.58 -9.41
N LYS A 55 16.86 -3.34 -9.02
CA LYS A 55 17.99 -2.96 -8.18
C LYS A 55 17.67 -3.04 -6.70
N PHE A 56 16.44 -3.40 -6.36
CA PHE A 56 15.99 -3.59 -5.00
C PHE A 56 15.42 -5.00 -4.87
N ASP A 57 15.36 -5.51 -3.65
CA ASP A 57 14.85 -6.86 -3.42
C ASP A 57 13.45 -6.82 -2.80
N LEU A 58 12.92 -8.01 -2.51
CA LEU A 58 11.59 -8.10 -1.93
C LEU A 58 11.52 -7.45 -0.54
N ASP A 59 12.58 -7.52 0.24
CA ASP A 59 12.57 -6.90 1.56
C ASP A 59 12.44 -5.39 1.47
N GLU A 60 13.12 -4.77 0.49
CA GLU A 60 12.98 -3.34 0.25
C GLU A 60 11.55 -3.00 -0.19
N PHE A 61 10.98 -3.82 -1.08
CA PHE A 61 9.63 -3.59 -1.54
C PHE A 61 8.61 -3.79 -0.40
N TRP A 62 8.82 -4.80 0.42
CA TRP A 62 7.98 -5.07 1.59
C TRP A 62 7.99 -3.89 2.55
N MET A 63 9.16 -3.37 2.85
CA MET A 63 9.28 -2.16 3.66
C MET A 63 8.54 -1.00 3.01
N GLY A 64 8.68 -0.87 1.70
CA GLY A 64 8.06 0.23 0.96
C GLY A 64 6.55 0.20 1.00
N VAL A 65 5.93 -0.95 0.71
CA VAL A 65 4.47 -1.01 0.70
C VAL A 65 3.89 -0.74 2.08
N ASN A 66 4.57 -1.19 3.13
CA ASN A 66 4.09 -0.93 4.48
C ASN A 66 4.25 0.54 4.87
N THR A 67 5.34 1.16 4.45
CA THR A 67 5.54 2.59 4.70
C THR A 67 4.47 3.41 4.00
N GLU A 68 4.17 3.08 2.75
CA GLU A 68 3.15 3.83 2.01
C GLU A 68 1.76 3.59 2.56
N LEU A 69 1.47 2.36 2.99
CA LEU A 69 0.19 2.07 3.62
C LEU A 69 0.01 2.90 4.89
N GLU A 70 1.05 2.96 5.70
CA GLU A 70 1.02 3.73 6.95
C GLU A 70 0.82 5.20 6.67
N HIS A 71 1.55 5.75 5.69
CA HIS A 71 1.40 7.16 5.32
C HIS A 71 -0.02 7.47 4.88
N GLY A 72 -0.64 6.56 4.12
CA GLY A 72 -2.02 6.77 3.68
C GLY A 72 -3.00 6.83 4.84
N LYS A 73 -2.74 6.08 5.89
CA LYS A 73 -3.65 5.99 7.02
C LYS A 73 -3.53 7.14 8.02
N ILE A 74 -2.50 7.97 7.91
CA ILE A 74 -2.32 9.07 8.84
C ILE A 74 -3.47 10.05 8.76
N SER A 75 -3.96 10.35 7.56
CA SER A 75 -5.01 11.34 7.37
C SER A 75 -5.77 11.06 6.09
N SER A 76 -7.09 11.11 6.17
CA SER A 76 -7.91 10.95 4.96
C SER A 76 -7.64 12.08 3.97
N GLN A 77 -7.22 13.23 4.46
CA GLN A 77 -6.92 14.38 3.60
C GLN A 77 -5.72 14.08 2.69
N THR A 78 -4.78 13.27 3.16
CA THR A 78 -3.55 12.97 2.41
C THR A 78 -3.47 11.54 1.92
N ASN A 79 -4.55 10.76 2.10
CA ASN A 79 -4.57 9.38 1.68
C ASN A 79 -4.90 9.31 0.18
N VAL A 80 -3.87 9.20 -0.65
CA VAL A 80 -4.05 9.17 -2.09
C VAL A 80 -4.30 7.77 -2.63
N THR A 81 -4.03 6.74 -1.84
CA THR A 81 -4.15 5.36 -2.31
C THR A 81 -5.51 4.74 -1.98
N GLY A 82 -6.23 5.31 -1.00
CA GLY A 82 -7.43 4.67 -0.47
C GLY A 82 -7.13 3.31 0.12
N ASP A 83 -5.88 3.07 0.50
CA ASP A 83 -5.39 1.80 1.02
C ASP A 83 -5.44 0.67 0.00
N ASP A 84 -5.58 1.00 -1.28
CA ASP A 84 -5.57 0.00 -2.35
C ASP A 84 -4.17 -0.60 -2.48
N PRO A 85 -4.02 -1.93 -2.43
CA PRO A 85 -2.68 -2.54 -2.43
C PRO A 85 -1.91 -2.29 -3.72
N ILE A 86 -2.59 -2.24 -4.85
CA ILE A 86 -1.90 -2.06 -6.12
C ILE A 86 -1.41 -0.62 -6.26
N ILE A 87 -2.24 0.35 -5.88
CA ILE A 87 -1.84 1.75 -5.92
C ILE A 87 -0.71 1.99 -4.92
N THR A 88 -0.84 1.42 -3.72
CA THR A 88 0.21 1.51 -2.70
C THR A 88 1.52 0.93 -3.25
N GLY A 89 1.44 -0.22 -3.90
CA GLY A 89 2.61 -0.85 -4.49
C GLY A 89 3.24 -0.04 -5.61
N LYS A 90 2.42 0.64 -6.42
CA LYS A 90 2.95 1.50 -7.48
C LYS A 90 3.76 2.66 -6.93
N ILE A 91 3.30 3.23 -5.82
CA ILE A 91 4.04 4.33 -5.19
C ILE A 91 5.37 3.82 -4.65
N ALA A 92 5.34 2.65 -3.98
CA ALA A 92 6.58 2.05 -3.47
C ALA A 92 7.55 1.76 -4.62
N LEU A 93 7.04 1.21 -5.72
CA LEU A 93 7.88 0.92 -6.88
C LEU A 93 8.51 2.18 -7.44
N ALA A 94 7.74 3.26 -7.55
CA ALA A 94 8.25 4.52 -8.09
C ALA A 94 9.42 5.03 -7.25
N HIS A 95 9.28 4.99 -5.92
CA HIS A 95 10.34 5.46 -5.04
C HIS A 95 11.58 4.56 -5.08
N LEU A 96 11.38 3.25 -5.13
CA LEU A 96 12.51 2.32 -5.17
C LEU A 96 13.24 2.38 -6.50
N ASN A 97 12.56 2.81 -7.56
CA ASN A 97 13.24 3.08 -8.82
C ASN A 97 14.12 4.32 -8.74
N GLU A 98 13.83 5.24 -7.83
CA GLU A 98 14.69 6.40 -7.61
C GLU A 98 15.91 6.03 -6.77
N PHE A 99 15.68 5.30 -5.67
CA PHE A 99 16.75 4.80 -4.81
C PHE A 99 16.40 3.40 -4.36
N PRO A 100 17.27 2.41 -4.58
CA PRO A 100 16.98 1.04 -4.13
C PRO A 100 16.76 0.92 -2.63
N ASP A 101 17.34 1.83 -1.85
CA ASP A 101 17.19 1.84 -0.39
C ASP A 101 16.41 3.07 0.09
N TYR A 102 15.48 3.53 -0.74
CA TYR A 102 14.70 4.73 -0.46
C TYR A 102 14.08 4.72 0.93
N TYR A 103 13.49 3.60 1.33
CA TYR A 103 12.75 3.57 2.58
C TYR A 103 13.63 3.52 3.81
N LYS A 104 14.85 3.02 3.69
CA LYS A 104 15.82 3.13 4.78
C LYS A 104 16.25 4.57 4.98
N ARG A 105 16.42 5.30 3.88
CA ARG A 105 16.76 6.72 3.95
C ARG A 105 15.60 7.54 4.49
N LEU A 106 14.37 7.20 4.08
CA LEU A 106 13.19 7.88 4.55
C LEU A 106 13.02 7.72 6.06
N LYS A 107 13.34 6.55 6.59
CA LYS A 107 13.26 6.31 8.01
C LYS A 107 14.16 7.25 8.81
N VAL A 108 15.37 7.48 8.30
CA VAL A 108 16.29 8.43 8.92
C VAL A 108 15.69 9.84 8.91
N LEU A 109 15.13 10.23 7.77
CA LEU A 109 14.48 11.54 7.65
C LEU A 109 13.33 11.68 8.63
N GLU A 110 12.53 10.63 8.77
CA GLU A 110 11.38 10.66 9.69
C GLU A 110 11.81 10.77 11.15
N GLU A 111 12.93 10.13 11.49
CA GLU A 111 13.46 10.26 12.84
C GLU A 111 13.96 11.68 13.11
N GLU A 112 14.56 12.29 12.09
CA GLU A 112 14.96 13.70 12.20
C GLU A 112 13.75 14.61 12.38
N ALA A 113 12.67 14.30 11.67
CA ALA A 113 11.44 15.07 11.79
C ALA A 113 10.84 14.95 13.19
N LYS A 114 10.85 13.75 13.76
CA LYS A 114 10.37 13.55 15.12
C LYS A 114 11.19 14.33 16.12
N ALA A 115 12.51 14.31 15.97
CA ALA A 115 13.41 15.07 16.85
C ALA A 115 13.13 16.56 16.74
N TYR A 116 12.85 17.04 15.53
CA TYR A 116 12.53 18.45 15.31
C TYR A 116 11.28 18.86 16.09
N TRP A 117 10.24 18.02 16.02
CA TRP A 117 8.96 18.37 16.66
C TRP A 117 8.94 18.11 18.17
N ASN A 118 9.89 17.36 18.70
CA ASN A 118 9.96 17.06 20.13
C ASN A 118 10.84 18.02 20.92
N LYS A 119 11.19 19.14 20.33
CA LYS A 119 12.01 20.12 21.03
C LYS A 119 11.28 20.89 22.12
#